data_140289ea2d28c242941ee07dd0656369
#
_entry.id   140289ea2d28c242941ee07dd0656369
#
_cell.length_a   1.000
_cell.length_b   1.000
_cell.length_c   1.000
_cell.angle_alpha   90.00
_cell.angle_beta   90.00
_cell.angle_gamma   90.00
#
_symmetry.space_group_name_H-M   'P 1'
#
loop_
_entity.id
_entity.type
_entity.pdbx_description
1 polymer ?
#
loop_
_entity_poly.entity_id
_entity_poly.type
_entity_poly.pdbx_seq_one_letter_code
_entity_poly.pdbx_strand_id
1 'polypeptide(L)'
;FPDAETAAGTDRNAASLVIWYEEGAFTGLFTGDIGTEEEKKLLQSIAASPESGQADPEEKESGRPALPGNLTFYKAAHHGSDYSNSDALLQTVQPLVSTVSCAARNRYGHPGEEAVLHMKQAGSEVFFTMESGQIRLTIKNGAAGVWTYRSASE
;
A
#
# COMPACT_ATOMS: atom_id res chain seq x y z
N PHE A 1 -11.46 -7.98 -3.10
CA PHE A 1 -11.44 -7.10 -1.96
C PHE A 1 -11.91 -5.71 -2.36
N PRO A 2 -12.94 -5.14 -1.75
CA PRO A 2 -13.66 -5.64 -0.57
C PRO A 2 -14.58 -6.84 -0.90
N ASP A 3 -14.89 -7.63 0.13
CA ASP A 3 -15.91 -8.67 0.02
C ASP A 3 -17.33 -8.08 0.06
N ALA A 4 -18.35 -8.91 -0.24
CA ALA A 4 -19.74 -8.44 -0.30
C ALA A 4 -20.27 -7.95 1.07
N GLU A 5 -19.76 -8.47 2.17
CA GLU A 5 -20.14 -8.08 3.53
C GLU A 5 -19.55 -6.70 3.87
N THR A 6 -18.28 -6.48 3.59
CA THR A 6 -17.62 -5.19 3.76
C THR A 6 -18.27 -4.10 2.90
N ALA A 7 -18.60 -4.41 1.65
CA ALA A 7 -19.25 -3.46 0.73
C ALA A 7 -20.67 -3.07 1.18
N ALA A 8 -21.36 -3.95 1.92
CA ALA A 8 -22.69 -3.68 2.47
C ALA A 8 -22.66 -2.95 3.83
N GLY A 9 -21.48 -2.81 4.44
CA GLY A 9 -21.29 -2.16 5.73
C GLY A 9 -21.50 -0.65 5.71
N THR A 10 -21.60 -0.05 6.88
CA THR A 10 -21.73 1.41 7.07
C THR A 10 -20.39 2.16 6.96
N ASP A 11 -19.27 1.46 7.13
CA ASP A 11 -17.95 2.04 7.03
C ASP A 11 -17.50 2.08 5.55
N ARG A 12 -17.51 3.29 4.99
CA ARG A 12 -17.11 3.52 3.60
C ARG A 12 -15.63 3.30 3.37
N ASN A 13 -14.79 3.51 4.39
CA ASN A 13 -13.34 3.31 4.28
C ASN A 13 -13.03 1.81 4.17
N ALA A 14 -13.70 0.98 4.97
CA ALA A 14 -13.59 -0.48 4.89
C ALA A 14 -14.00 -1.04 3.51
N ALA A 15 -14.87 -0.33 2.78
CA ALA A 15 -15.30 -0.69 1.43
C ALA A 15 -14.37 -0.15 0.32
N SER A 16 -13.20 0.40 0.66
CA SER A 16 -12.24 0.91 -0.32
C SER A 16 -11.71 -0.20 -1.23
N LEU A 17 -11.53 0.13 -2.50
CA LEU A 17 -10.91 -0.76 -3.47
C LEU A 17 -9.41 -0.88 -3.18
N VAL A 18 -8.95 -2.11 -3.02
CA VAL A 18 -7.51 -2.44 -2.97
C VAL A 18 -7.07 -2.92 -4.34
N ILE A 19 -6.06 -2.27 -4.91
CA ILE A 19 -5.52 -2.59 -6.22
C ILE A 19 -4.09 -3.07 -6.06
N TRP A 20 -3.82 -4.28 -6.52
CA TRP A 20 -2.51 -4.78 -6.86
C TRP A 20 -2.25 -4.57 -8.34
N TYR A 21 -1.15 -3.94 -8.69
CA TYR A 21 -0.77 -3.69 -10.07
C TYR A 21 0.62 -4.28 -10.35
N GLU A 22 0.73 -5.01 -11.45
CA GLU A 22 1.98 -5.57 -11.92
C GLU A 22 2.18 -5.25 -13.40
N GLU A 23 3.38 -4.81 -13.74
CA GLU A 23 3.82 -4.64 -15.12
C GLU A 23 5.34 -4.84 -15.22
N GLY A 24 5.74 -5.94 -15.82
CA GLY A 24 7.15 -6.32 -15.89
C GLY A 24 7.76 -6.50 -14.50
N ALA A 25 8.77 -5.69 -14.18
CA ALA A 25 9.42 -5.69 -12.86
C ALA A 25 8.76 -4.72 -11.85
N PHE A 26 7.73 -3.99 -12.25
CA PHE A 26 7.03 -3.07 -11.36
C PHE A 26 5.89 -3.78 -10.63
N THR A 27 5.83 -3.57 -9.33
CA THR A 27 4.73 -4.01 -8.48
C THR A 27 4.24 -2.85 -7.63
N GLY A 28 2.93 -2.61 -7.61
CA GLY A 28 2.33 -1.49 -6.88
C GLY A 28 1.11 -1.90 -6.08
N LEU A 29 1.00 -1.42 -4.85
CA LEU A 29 -0.15 -1.63 -3.98
C LEU A 29 -0.82 -0.29 -3.65
N PHE A 30 -2.11 -0.21 -3.96
CA PHE A 30 -2.98 0.93 -3.69
C PHE A 30 -4.11 0.44 -2.79
N THR A 31 -4.19 0.94 -1.58
CA THR A 31 -5.06 0.41 -0.53
C THR A 31 -6.30 1.28 -0.26
N GLY A 32 -6.45 2.39 -0.96
CA GLY A 32 -7.54 3.33 -0.67
C GLY A 32 -7.47 3.83 0.76
N ASP A 33 -8.61 3.88 1.42
CA ASP A 33 -8.72 4.35 2.80
C ASP A 33 -9.03 3.21 3.81
N ILE A 34 -8.59 1.97 3.50
CA ILE A 34 -8.80 0.83 4.40
C ILE A 34 -8.14 1.06 5.77
N GLY A 35 -8.72 0.46 6.80
CA GLY A 35 -8.17 0.44 8.15
C GLY A 35 -7.38 -0.85 8.45
N THR A 36 -6.84 -0.93 9.67
CA THR A 36 -6.02 -2.08 10.12
C THR A 36 -6.78 -3.41 10.10
N GLU A 37 -8.11 -3.41 10.26
CA GLU A 37 -8.90 -4.65 10.21
C GLU A 37 -8.97 -5.19 8.76
N GLU A 38 -9.12 -4.31 7.77
CA GLU A 38 -9.09 -4.70 6.35
C GLU A 38 -7.68 -5.10 5.91
N GLU A 39 -6.65 -4.47 6.45
CA GLU A 39 -5.26 -4.89 6.24
C GLU A 39 -5.00 -6.31 6.74
N LYS A 40 -5.56 -6.68 7.92
CA LYS A 40 -5.49 -8.07 8.42
C LYS A 40 -6.18 -9.06 7.47
N LYS A 41 -7.37 -8.73 6.97
CA LYS A 41 -8.07 -9.55 5.98
C LYS A 41 -7.27 -9.67 4.68
N LEU A 42 -6.65 -8.59 4.23
CA LEU A 42 -5.77 -8.58 3.07
C LEU A 42 -4.59 -9.54 3.28
N LEU A 43 -3.90 -9.45 4.42
CA LEU A 43 -2.79 -10.34 4.78
C LEU A 43 -3.22 -11.81 4.84
N GLN A 44 -4.39 -12.10 5.40
CA GLN A 44 -4.94 -13.46 5.43
C GLN A 44 -5.23 -13.99 4.02
N SER A 45 -5.77 -13.14 3.14
CA SER A 45 -6.04 -13.52 1.75
C SER A 45 -4.76 -13.81 0.96
N ILE A 46 -3.66 -13.12 1.28
CA ILE A 46 -2.34 -13.34 0.71
C ILE A 46 -1.74 -14.66 1.21
N ALA A 47 -1.79 -14.90 2.53
CA ALA A 47 -1.29 -16.13 3.14
C ALA A 47 -2.04 -17.39 2.67
N ALA A 48 -3.31 -17.25 2.30
CA ALA A 48 -4.14 -18.33 1.77
C ALA A 48 -3.92 -18.59 0.26
N SER A 49 -3.03 -17.86 -0.40
CA SER A 49 -2.77 -18.04 -1.83
C SER A 49 -1.99 -19.34 -2.12
N PRO A 50 -2.26 -20.03 -3.24
CA PRO A 50 -1.82 -21.41 -3.52
C PRO A 50 -0.31 -21.65 -3.57
N GLU A 51 0.51 -20.63 -3.66
CA GLU A 51 1.97 -20.76 -3.66
C GLU A 51 2.57 -21.16 -2.30
N SER A 52 1.78 -21.11 -1.23
CA SER A 52 2.17 -21.62 0.09
C SER A 52 2.11 -23.15 0.22
N GLY A 53 1.83 -23.89 -0.85
CA GLY A 53 1.93 -25.36 -0.93
C GLY A 53 0.72 -26.13 -0.41
N GLN A 54 -0.40 -25.50 -0.06
CA GLN A 54 -1.60 -26.13 0.48
C GLN A 54 -2.91 -25.83 -0.29
N ALA A 55 -2.84 -25.37 -1.54
CA ALA A 55 -4.02 -25.05 -2.32
C ALA A 55 -4.56 -26.19 -3.13
N ASP A 56 -5.90 -26.28 -3.19
CA ASP A 56 -6.65 -27.18 -4.06
C ASP A 56 -6.34 -26.87 -5.54
N PRO A 57 -6.22 -27.90 -6.41
CA PRO A 57 -5.90 -27.70 -7.84
C PRO A 57 -6.88 -26.80 -8.61
N GLU A 58 -8.13 -26.68 -8.16
CA GLU A 58 -9.15 -25.83 -8.78
C GLU A 58 -9.02 -24.34 -8.46
N GLU A 59 -8.27 -23.97 -7.42
CA GLU A 59 -8.03 -22.56 -7.03
C GLU A 59 -6.87 -21.91 -7.82
N LYS A 60 -6.09 -22.68 -8.57
CA LYS A 60 -4.97 -22.16 -9.37
C LYS A 60 -5.39 -21.22 -10.51
N GLU A 61 -6.67 -21.19 -10.85
CA GLU A 61 -7.22 -20.31 -11.92
C GLU A 61 -7.62 -18.91 -11.39
N SER A 62 -7.60 -18.68 -10.09
CA SER A 62 -8.06 -17.41 -9.52
C SER A 62 -7.10 -16.23 -9.70
N GLY A 63 -5.89 -16.44 -10.25
CA GLY A 63 -4.95 -15.36 -10.63
C GLY A 63 -4.55 -14.44 -9.48
N ARG A 64 -4.67 -14.90 -8.22
CA ARG A 64 -4.22 -14.10 -7.06
C ARG A 64 -2.70 -14.14 -6.98
N PRO A 65 -2.03 -13.01 -7.13
CA PRO A 65 -0.59 -12.97 -6.95
C PRO A 65 -0.25 -13.23 -5.48
N ALA A 66 0.75 -14.09 -5.23
CA ALA A 66 1.47 -14.02 -3.97
C ALA A 66 2.09 -12.62 -3.92
N LEU A 67 1.89 -11.87 -2.83
CA LEU A 67 2.59 -10.60 -2.69
C LEU A 67 4.08 -10.90 -2.50
N PRO A 68 4.94 -10.58 -3.47
CA PRO A 68 6.38 -10.68 -3.25
C PRO A 68 6.76 -9.68 -2.17
N GLY A 69 7.56 -10.07 -1.22
CA GLY A 69 8.37 -9.12 -0.47
C GLY A 69 9.14 -8.25 -1.48
N ASN A 70 9.40 -6.98 -1.14
CA ASN A 70 10.02 -5.98 -2.01
C ASN A 70 9.07 -5.42 -3.09
N LEU A 71 7.94 -4.95 -2.67
CA LEU A 71 7.04 -4.15 -3.49
C LEU A 71 7.78 -2.90 -4.03
N THR A 72 7.62 -2.58 -5.30
CA THR A 72 8.24 -1.37 -5.86
C THR A 72 7.59 -0.10 -5.30
N PHE A 73 6.26 -0.11 -5.16
CA PHE A 73 5.49 1.09 -4.82
C PHE A 73 4.33 0.78 -3.88
N TYR A 74 4.18 1.61 -2.86
CA TYR A 74 3.04 1.61 -1.95
C TYR A 74 2.41 3.00 -1.88
N LYS A 75 1.12 3.08 -2.13
CA LYS A 75 0.33 4.27 -1.81
C LYS A 75 -0.23 4.10 -0.40
N ALA A 76 0.24 4.92 0.54
CA ALA A 76 -0.19 4.87 1.94
C ALA A 76 -1.72 4.90 2.06
N ALA A 77 -2.26 3.97 2.84
CA ALA A 77 -3.68 3.89 3.13
C ALA A 77 -4.14 5.13 3.89
N HIS A 78 -5.38 5.54 3.65
CA HIS A 78 -6.09 6.57 4.40
C HIS A 78 -5.23 7.81 4.67
N HIS A 79 -4.53 8.30 3.65
CA HIS A 79 -3.67 9.48 3.70
C HIS A 79 -2.54 9.42 4.75
N GLY A 80 -2.10 8.22 5.13
CA GLY A 80 -1.12 8.00 6.19
C GLY A 80 -1.71 8.05 7.59
N SER A 81 -2.96 7.64 7.78
CA SER A 81 -3.60 7.51 9.10
C SER A 81 -2.88 6.49 9.99
N ASP A 82 -2.78 6.73 11.30
CA ASP A 82 -2.31 5.76 12.29
C ASP A 82 -3.28 4.59 12.50
N TYR A 83 -4.54 4.70 12.01
CA TYR A 83 -5.51 3.59 11.99
C TYR A 83 -5.36 2.70 10.76
N SER A 84 -4.30 2.89 9.99
CA SER A 84 -3.94 2.17 8.78
C SER A 84 -2.41 2.08 8.70
N ASN A 85 -1.86 1.43 7.66
CA ASN A 85 -0.42 1.33 7.45
C ASN A 85 0.28 0.54 8.57
N SER A 86 -0.34 -0.58 8.96
CA SER A 86 0.17 -1.41 10.05
C SER A 86 1.58 -1.94 9.77
N ASP A 87 2.36 -2.10 10.84
CA ASP A 87 3.68 -2.71 10.77
C ASP A 87 3.62 -4.10 10.10
N ALA A 88 2.60 -4.90 10.44
CA ALA A 88 2.42 -6.23 9.86
C ALA A 88 2.28 -6.21 8.33
N LEU A 89 1.49 -5.27 7.77
CA LEU A 89 1.36 -5.12 6.33
C LEU A 89 2.70 -4.67 5.73
N LEU A 90 3.29 -3.63 6.27
CA LEU A 90 4.48 -3.01 5.70
C LEU A 90 5.72 -3.91 5.78
N GLN A 91 5.89 -4.67 6.86
CA GLN A 91 6.94 -5.70 6.97
C GLN A 91 6.73 -6.87 6.00
N THR A 92 5.48 -7.17 5.64
CA THR A 92 5.17 -8.22 4.65
C THR A 92 5.47 -7.75 3.22
N VAL A 93 5.07 -6.54 2.86
CA VAL A 93 5.18 -6.05 1.47
C VAL A 93 6.50 -5.32 1.20
N GLN A 94 7.19 -4.82 2.19
CA GLN A 94 8.51 -4.15 2.14
C GLN A 94 8.68 -3.22 0.94
N PRO A 95 7.89 -2.14 0.84
CA PRO A 95 7.90 -1.29 -0.34
C PRO A 95 9.21 -0.51 -0.47
N LEU A 96 9.77 -0.43 -1.67
CA LEU A 96 10.94 0.41 -1.94
C LEU A 96 10.58 1.90 -1.84
N VAL A 97 9.41 2.27 -2.36
CA VAL A 97 8.91 3.65 -2.36
C VAL A 97 7.50 3.67 -1.79
N SER A 98 7.26 4.54 -0.82
CA SER A 98 5.91 4.85 -0.30
C SER A 98 5.55 6.30 -0.59
N THR A 99 4.29 6.55 -0.95
CA THR A 99 3.78 7.91 -1.10
C THR A 99 2.61 8.17 -0.17
N VAL A 100 2.66 9.32 0.50
CA VAL A 100 1.59 9.80 1.37
C VAL A 100 0.95 11.03 0.74
N SER A 101 -0.33 10.92 0.38
CA SER A 101 -1.10 11.99 -0.25
C SER A 101 -1.92 12.73 0.80
N CYS A 102 -1.40 13.82 1.33
CA CYS A 102 -2.07 14.65 2.32
C CYS A 102 -1.73 16.13 2.15
N ALA A 103 -2.54 17.00 2.73
CA ALA A 103 -2.26 18.44 2.79
C ALA A 103 -1.42 18.77 4.04
N ALA A 104 -0.54 19.78 3.95
CA ALA A 104 0.28 20.24 5.07
C ALA A 104 -0.56 20.73 6.27
N ARG A 105 -1.75 21.25 5.99
CA ARG A 105 -2.73 21.64 7.02
C ARG A 105 -4.02 20.88 6.76
N ASN A 106 -4.24 19.83 7.53
CA ASN A 106 -5.47 19.06 7.48
C ASN A 106 -6.01 18.86 8.90
N ARG A 107 -7.34 18.73 9.01
CA ARG A 107 -8.04 18.59 10.28
C ARG A 107 -7.90 17.22 10.95
N TYR A 108 -7.34 16.25 10.21
CA TYR A 108 -7.24 14.86 10.65
C TYR A 108 -5.91 14.53 11.31
N GLY A 109 -4.92 15.43 11.22
CA GLY A 109 -3.57 15.20 11.73
C GLY A 109 -2.75 14.22 10.87
N HIS A 110 -3.17 14.01 9.61
CA HIS A 110 -2.40 13.12 8.71
C HIS A 110 -1.17 13.84 8.11
N PRO A 111 -0.08 13.09 7.87
CA PRO A 111 0.11 11.70 8.24
C PRO A 111 0.36 11.54 9.75
N GLY A 112 -0.07 10.42 10.30
CA GLY A 112 0.24 10.01 11.66
C GLY A 112 1.71 9.59 11.80
N GLU A 113 2.27 9.75 12.99
CA GLU A 113 3.68 9.46 13.26
C GLU A 113 3.98 7.95 13.17
N GLU A 114 3.07 7.10 13.68
CA GLU A 114 3.22 5.64 13.63
C GLU A 114 3.18 5.11 12.20
N ALA A 115 2.24 5.59 11.38
CA ALA A 115 2.16 5.18 9.98
C ALA A 115 3.45 5.49 9.20
N VAL A 116 4.03 6.67 9.42
CA VAL A 116 5.32 7.06 8.82
C VAL A 116 6.47 6.22 9.35
N LEU A 117 6.47 5.95 10.65
CA LEU A 117 7.49 5.11 11.29
C LEU A 117 7.48 3.70 10.70
N HIS A 118 6.32 3.06 10.57
CA HIS A 118 6.19 1.72 10.01
C HIS A 118 6.70 1.65 8.56
N MET A 119 6.36 2.63 7.70
CA MET A 119 6.89 2.70 6.34
C MET A 119 8.41 2.77 6.31
N LYS A 120 9.03 3.61 7.16
CA LYS A 120 10.48 3.74 7.25
C LYS A 120 11.15 2.49 7.81
N GLN A 121 10.55 1.85 8.81
CA GLN A 121 11.06 0.60 9.40
C GLN A 121 11.00 -0.58 8.42
N ALA A 122 10.02 -0.57 7.51
CA ALA A 122 9.96 -1.52 6.40
C ALA A 122 11.01 -1.24 5.28
N GLY A 123 11.86 -0.22 5.45
CA GLY A 123 12.93 0.13 4.51
C GLY A 123 12.48 1.03 3.35
N SER A 124 11.27 1.60 3.41
CA SER A 124 10.73 2.41 2.33
C SER A 124 11.29 3.83 2.32
N GLU A 125 11.59 4.34 1.13
CA GLU A 125 11.76 5.78 0.91
C GLU A 125 10.37 6.44 0.83
N VAL A 126 10.07 7.38 1.76
CA VAL A 126 8.73 7.94 1.92
C VAL A 126 8.67 9.36 1.38
N PHE A 127 7.74 9.59 0.45
CA PHE A 127 7.48 10.90 -0.16
C PHE A 127 6.10 11.43 0.22
N PHE A 128 6.04 12.72 0.57
CA PHE A 128 4.80 13.40 0.98
C PHE A 128 4.38 14.44 -0.05
N THR A 129 3.12 14.39 -0.50
CA THR A 129 2.62 15.41 -1.44
C THR A 129 2.60 16.81 -0.84
N MET A 130 2.47 16.94 0.47
CA MET A 130 2.51 18.22 1.19
C MET A 130 3.87 18.91 1.11
N GLU A 131 4.95 18.14 0.97
CA GLU A 131 6.33 18.63 0.83
C GLU A 131 6.74 18.74 -0.63
N SER A 132 6.54 17.64 -1.36
CA SER A 132 7.05 17.44 -2.71
C SER A 132 6.13 18.00 -3.81
N GLY A 133 4.87 18.31 -3.50
CA GLY A 133 3.86 18.64 -4.51
C GLY A 133 3.50 17.40 -5.34
N GLN A 134 3.68 17.48 -6.65
CA GLN A 134 3.52 16.30 -7.52
C GLN A 134 4.68 15.33 -7.33
N ILE A 135 4.34 14.06 -7.18
CA ILE A 135 5.29 12.95 -7.14
C ILE A 135 5.02 12.09 -8.38
N ARG A 136 6.05 11.85 -9.17
CA ARG A 136 6.00 11.00 -10.36
C ARG A 136 6.97 9.86 -10.22
N LEU A 137 6.45 8.65 -10.25
CA LEU A 137 7.23 7.43 -10.35
C LEU A 137 7.41 7.05 -11.82
N THR A 138 8.61 6.71 -12.21
CA THR A 138 8.93 6.28 -13.57
C THR A 138 9.70 4.96 -13.51
N ILE A 139 9.25 3.97 -14.26
CA ILE A 139 9.95 2.70 -14.39
C ILE A 139 10.65 2.66 -15.75
N LYS A 140 11.94 2.40 -15.74
CA LYS A 140 12.73 2.26 -16.97
C LYS A 140 13.75 1.14 -16.79
N ASN A 141 13.67 0.14 -17.67
CA ASN A 141 14.58 -1.02 -17.64
C ASN A 141 14.64 -1.70 -16.25
N GLY A 142 13.51 -1.83 -15.57
CA GLY A 142 13.43 -2.44 -14.24
C GLY A 142 13.91 -1.55 -13.07
N ALA A 143 14.38 -0.33 -13.33
CA ALA A 143 14.74 0.63 -12.29
C ALA A 143 13.59 1.63 -12.06
N ALA A 144 13.27 1.86 -10.79
CA ALA A 144 12.31 2.88 -10.38
C ALA A 144 13.05 4.22 -10.15
N GLY A 145 12.51 5.29 -10.72
CA GLY A 145 12.97 6.65 -10.47
C GLY A 145 11.83 7.51 -9.95
N VAL A 146 12.08 8.27 -8.90
CA VAL A 146 11.12 9.21 -8.34
C VAL A 146 11.50 10.62 -8.72
N TRP A 147 10.53 11.37 -9.21
CA TRP A 147 10.67 12.80 -9.47
C TRP A 147 9.62 13.57 -8.68
N THR A 148 10.01 14.69 -8.07
CA THR A 148 9.12 15.56 -7.30
C THR A 148 9.09 16.96 -7.92
N TYR A 149 7.93 17.62 -7.89
CA TYR A 149 7.78 18.99 -8.41
C TYR A 149 8.54 20.02 -7.56
N ARG A 150 8.59 19.80 -6.25
CA ARG A 150 9.42 20.58 -5.33
C ARG A 150 10.56 19.68 -4.88
N SER A 151 11.79 20.12 -5.06
CA SER A 151 12.91 19.50 -4.35
C SER A 151 12.74 19.79 -2.85
N ALA A 152 13.05 18.80 -2.01
CA ALA A 152 13.21 19.08 -0.60
C ALA A 152 14.23 20.23 -0.49
N SER A 153 13.81 21.35 0.10
CA SER A 153 14.75 22.42 0.41
C SER A 153 15.74 21.87 1.44
N GLU A 154 17.02 21.89 1.06
CA GLU A 154 18.14 21.62 1.97
C GLU A 154 18.06 22.52 3.22
#